data_41af4948fdc567693b61bfa7aa9643b9
#
_entry.id   41af4948fdc567693b61bfa7aa9643b9
#
_cell.length_a   1.000
_cell.length_b   1.000
_cell.length_c   1.000
_cell.angle_alpha   90.00
_cell.angle_beta   90.00
_cell.angle_gamma   90.00
#
_symmetry.space_group_name_H-M   'P 1'
#
loop_
_entity.id
_entity.type
_entity.pdbx_description
1 polymer ?
#
loop_
_entity_poly.entity_id
_entity_poly.type
_entity_poly.pdbx_seq_one_letter_code
_entity_poly.pdbx_strand_id
1 'polypeptide(L)'
;MEYRTLGRSGCAVSSLCLGTMTFGVETDEPGAHQQLDRFLEAGGNLVDTADVYGDGRSEEIIGRWFASRPADVTEPVVLATKGRFPRGGDDSPNGAGLSARHLTRALDASLRRLGLESVDLYQVHAYDPLTPLEETLRTLDQFIRAGKIRYYGL
;
A
#
# COMPACT_ATOMS: atom_id res chain seq x y z
N MET A 1 -8.15 7.75 19.84
CA MET A 1 -8.38 6.83 18.71
C MET A 1 -8.70 5.45 19.26
N GLU A 2 -9.69 4.75 18.69
CA GLU A 2 -9.92 3.33 19.00
C GLU A 2 -9.06 2.45 18.08
N TYR A 3 -8.72 1.25 18.58
CA TYR A 3 -7.95 0.25 17.79
C TYR A 3 -8.73 -1.04 17.66
N ARG A 4 -8.47 -1.74 16.55
CA ARG A 4 -9.05 -3.04 16.23
C ARG A 4 -7.99 -3.94 15.62
N THR A 5 -8.18 -5.23 15.65
CA THR A 5 -7.29 -6.15 14.92
C THR A 5 -7.51 -6.04 13.41
N LEU A 6 -6.43 -6.09 12.65
CA LEU A 6 -6.47 -6.20 11.19
C LEU A 6 -6.97 -7.61 10.82
N GLY A 7 -8.27 -7.72 10.55
CA GLY A 7 -8.91 -8.99 10.30
C GLY A 7 -8.71 -9.98 11.45
N ARG A 8 -8.20 -11.17 11.14
CA ARG A 8 -7.91 -12.25 12.11
C ARG A 8 -6.45 -12.32 12.53
N SER A 9 -5.71 -11.24 12.34
CA SER A 9 -4.30 -11.14 12.72
C SER A 9 -4.14 -10.58 14.14
N GLY A 10 -2.91 -10.59 14.67
CA GLY A 10 -2.55 -9.91 15.91
C GLY A 10 -2.16 -8.43 15.73
N CYS A 11 -2.23 -7.89 14.50
CA CYS A 11 -1.87 -6.50 14.23
C CYS A 11 -3.01 -5.57 14.64
N ALA A 12 -2.70 -4.57 15.48
CA ALA A 12 -3.64 -3.55 15.91
C ALA A 12 -3.58 -2.33 14.98
N VAL A 13 -4.73 -1.97 14.42
CA VAL A 13 -4.89 -0.79 13.56
C VAL A 13 -5.92 0.17 14.13
N SER A 14 -5.76 1.46 13.87
CA SER A 14 -6.76 2.47 14.22
C SER A 14 -8.09 2.20 13.50
N SER A 15 -9.19 2.47 14.19
CA SER A 15 -10.55 2.31 13.63
C SER A 15 -10.85 3.26 12.46
N LEU A 16 -10.08 4.35 12.36
CA LEU A 16 -10.03 5.23 11.20
C LEU A 16 -8.75 4.95 10.41
N CYS A 17 -8.85 5.03 9.09
CA CYS A 17 -7.74 4.88 8.16
C CYS A 17 -7.54 6.18 7.39
N LEU A 18 -6.31 6.61 7.19
CA LEU A 18 -6.00 7.71 6.28
C LEU A 18 -5.87 7.17 4.86
N GLY A 19 -6.88 7.45 4.02
CA GLY A 19 -6.81 7.20 2.58
C GLY A 19 -6.05 8.31 1.86
N THR A 20 -5.22 7.94 0.89
CA THR A 20 -4.28 8.85 0.22
C THR A 20 -4.53 9.01 -1.28
N MET A 21 -5.72 8.71 -1.76
CA MET A 21 -6.06 8.75 -3.20
C MET A 21 -5.85 10.14 -3.82
N THR A 22 -6.00 11.21 -3.03
CA THR A 22 -5.86 12.59 -3.48
C THR A 22 -4.42 13.10 -3.49
N PHE A 23 -3.47 12.37 -2.89
CA PHE A 23 -2.07 12.78 -2.78
C PHE A 23 -1.40 12.89 -4.16
N GLY A 24 -0.81 14.04 -4.44
CA GLY A 24 -0.18 14.34 -5.72
C GLY A 24 -1.17 14.66 -6.86
N VAL A 25 -2.47 14.77 -6.56
CA VAL A 25 -3.53 15.19 -7.49
C VAL A 25 -4.20 16.46 -6.95
N GLU A 26 -5.10 16.32 -5.97
CA GLU A 26 -5.79 17.47 -5.33
C GLU A 26 -5.03 17.97 -4.08
N THR A 27 -4.21 17.11 -3.46
CA THR A 27 -3.40 17.44 -2.29
C THR A 27 -1.94 17.46 -2.69
N ASP A 28 -1.29 18.61 -2.56
CA ASP A 28 0.14 18.74 -2.79
C ASP A 28 0.97 18.02 -1.71
N GLU A 29 2.26 17.86 -1.96
CA GLU A 29 3.14 17.11 -1.04
C GLU A 29 3.23 17.71 0.36
N PRO A 30 3.39 19.05 0.55
CA PRO A 30 3.37 19.64 1.89
C PRO A 30 2.06 19.38 2.64
N GLY A 31 0.93 19.49 1.96
CA GLY A 31 -0.39 19.20 2.51
C GLY A 31 -0.57 17.72 2.87
N ALA A 32 -0.07 16.82 2.02
CA ALA A 32 -0.08 15.39 2.28
C ALA A 32 0.76 15.01 3.51
N HIS A 33 1.96 15.57 3.63
CA HIS A 33 2.83 15.38 4.79
C HIS A 33 2.17 15.91 6.08
N GLN A 34 1.52 17.06 6.03
CA GLN A 34 0.78 17.61 7.17
C GLN A 34 -0.39 16.72 7.57
N GLN A 35 -1.12 16.13 6.59
CA GLN A 35 -2.21 15.19 6.89
C GLN A 35 -1.70 13.93 7.57
N LEU A 36 -0.57 13.36 7.11
CA LEU A 36 0.08 12.21 7.73
C LEU A 36 0.48 12.53 9.18
N ASP A 37 1.20 13.63 9.41
CA ASP A 37 1.63 14.05 10.74
C ASP A 37 0.42 14.21 11.68
N ARG A 38 -0.61 14.94 11.28
CA ARG A 38 -1.82 15.16 12.09
C ARG A 38 -2.60 13.89 12.37
N PHE A 39 -2.64 12.96 11.41
CA PHE A 39 -3.32 11.68 11.60
C PHE A 39 -2.62 10.84 12.69
N LEU A 40 -1.30 10.79 12.67
CA LEU A 40 -0.51 10.08 13.70
C LEU A 40 -0.61 10.79 15.08
N GLU A 41 -0.52 12.12 15.13
CA GLU A 41 -0.72 12.91 16.35
C GLU A 41 -2.09 12.65 17.00
N ALA A 42 -3.12 12.39 16.18
CA ALA A 42 -4.46 12.01 16.66
C ALA A 42 -4.55 10.53 17.09
N GLY A 43 -3.45 9.77 17.04
CA GLY A 43 -3.37 8.37 17.40
C GLY A 43 -3.79 7.41 16.28
N GLY A 44 -3.90 7.88 15.02
CA GLY A 44 -4.08 6.99 13.86
C GLY A 44 -2.78 6.24 13.54
N ASN A 45 -2.89 5.05 12.96
CA ASN A 45 -1.71 4.32 12.51
C ASN A 45 -1.91 3.59 11.17
N LEU A 46 -3.12 3.50 10.64
CA LEU A 46 -3.39 2.82 9.37
C LEU A 46 -3.43 3.83 8.22
N VAL A 47 -2.49 3.72 7.30
CA VAL A 47 -2.39 4.55 6.08
C VAL A 47 -2.61 3.66 4.86
N ASP A 48 -3.56 4.04 3.99
CA ASP A 48 -3.95 3.27 2.82
C ASP A 48 -3.66 4.03 1.53
N THR A 49 -2.81 3.46 0.70
CA THR A 49 -2.47 3.94 -0.65
C THR A 49 -2.70 2.85 -1.70
N ALA A 50 -2.34 3.11 -2.94
CA ALA A 50 -2.34 2.15 -4.04
C ALA A 50 -1.35 2.58 -5.13
N ASP A 51 -0.89 1.60 -5.91
CA ASP A 51 0.04 1.81 -7.04
C ASP A 51 -0.52 2.76 -8.12
N VAL A 52 -1.85 2.81 -8.30
CA VAL A 52 -2.51 3.67 -9.30
C VAL A 52 -2.85 5.07 -8.78
N TYR A 53 -2.78 5.35 -7.48
CA TYR A 53 -3.15 6.65 -6.94
C TYR A 53 -2.20 7.76 -7.43
N GLY A 54 -2.76 8.71 -8.17
CA GLY A 54 -1.98 9.75 -8.83
C GLY A 54 -0.91 9.20 -9.81
N ASP A 55 -1.14 8.00 -10.35
CA ASP A 55 -0.17 7.24 -11.15
C ASP A 55 1.15 6.99 -10.40
N GLY A 56 1.04 6.58 -9.13
CA GLY A 56 2.15 6.27 -8.23
C GLY A 56 2.67 7.46 -7.43
N ARG A 57 2.23 8.69 -7.70
CA ARG A 57 2.65 9.89 -6.95
C ARG A 57 2.28 9.81 -5.47
N SER A 58 1.15 9.19 -5.13
CA SER A 58 0.76 8.98 -3.74
C SER A 58 1.82 8.18 -2.99
N GLU A 59 2.27 7.05 -3.55
CA GLU A 59 3.33 6.23 -2.93
C GLU A 59 4.67 6.97 -2.86
N GLU A 60 5.04 7.75 -3.88
CA GLU A 60 6.26 8.57 -3.87
C GLU A 60 6.25 9.64 -2.76
N ILE A 61 5.13 10.34 -2.57
CA ILE A 61 4.94 11.33 -1.51
C ILE A 61 5.06 10.67 -0.14
N ILE A 62 4.38 9.54 0.06
CA ILE A 62 4.47 8.76 1.30
C ILE A 62 5.91 8.30 1.55
N GLY A 63 6.61 7.81 0.52
CA GLY A 63 8.00 7.40 0.62
C GLY A 63 8.92 8.54 1.08
N ARG A 64 8.76 9.74 0.53
CA ARG A 64 9.52 10.93 0.96
C ARG A 64 9.14 11.36 2.39
N TRP A 65 7.89 11.19 2.77
CA TRP A 65 7.49 11.42 4.16
C TRP A 65 8.21 10.45 5.11
N PHE A 66 8.21 9.13 4.84
CA PHE A 66 8.95 8.14 5.62
C PHE A 66 10.43 8.47 5.72
N ALA A 67 11.07 8.85 4.61
CA ALA A 67 12.49 9.21 4.58
C ALA A 67 12.82 10.49 5.37
N SER A 68 11.84 11.38 5.58
CA SER A 68 12.03 12.67 6.24
C SER A 68 11.66 12.67 7.73
N ARG A 69 11.12 11.58 8.25
CA ARG A 69 10.70 11.45 9.66
C ARG A 69 11.61 10.49 10.41
N PRO A 70 11.82 10.70 11.71
CA PRO A 70 12.59 9.77 12.54
C PRO A 70 11.82 8.45 12.73
N ALA A 71 12.55 7.40 13.08
CA ALA A 71 12.01 6.03 13.16
C ALA A 71 10.88 5.89 14.20
N ASP A 72 10.95 6.59 15.32
CA ASP A 72 9.92 6.58 16.36
C ASP A 72 8.56 7.14 15.89
N VAL A 73 8.57 7.97 14.83
CA VAL A 73 7.35 8.48 14.18
C VAL A 73 6.83 7.50 13.14
N THR A 74 7.72 6.85 12.39
CA THR A 74 7.34 6.00 11.25
C THR A 74 7.08 4.55 11.63
N GLU A 75 7.76 4.01 12.65
CA GLU A 75 7.63 2.62 13.11
C GLU A 75 6.20 2.21 13.50
N PRO A 76 5.38 3.07 14.14
CA PRO A 76 4.00 2.72 14.48
C PRO A 76 3.05 2.62 13.27
N VAL A 77 3.46 3.10 12.09
CA VAL A 77 2.59 3.17 10.91
C VAL A 77 2.38 1.78 10.31
N VAL A 78 1.13 1.38 10.19
CA VAL A 78 0.71 0.23 9.39
C VAL A 78 0.39 0.72 7.98
N LEU A 79 1.30 0.48 7.05
CA LEU A 79 1.16 0.94 5.66
C LEU A 79 0.53 -0.13 4.79
N ALA A 80 -0.57 0.24 4.12
CA ALA A 80 -1.24 -0.58 3.13
C ALA A 80 -1.05 -0.01 1.72
N THR A 81 -0.74 -0.86 0.75
CA THR A 81 -0.83 -0.53 -0.68
C THR A 81 -1.54 -1.63 -1.46
N LYS A 82 -1.86 -1.37 -2.72
CA LYS A 82 -2.69 -2.26 -3.54
C LYS A 82 -2.11 -2.37 -4.96
N GLY A 83 -2.41 -3.50 -5.61
CA GLY A 83 -2.13 -3.70 -7.02
C GLY A 83 -3.26 -4.47 -7.72
N ARG A 84 -3.43 -4.25 -9.00
CA ARG A 84 -4.32 -4.94 -9.94
C ARG A 84 -4.51 -4.16 -11.23
N PHE A 85 -4.66 -2.84 -11.15
CA PHE A 85 -4.97 -2.00 -12.30
C PHE A 85 -3.72 -1.67 -13.12
N PRO A 86 -3.87 -1.38 -14.43
CA PRO A 86 -2.75 -0.90 -15.24
C PRO A 86 -2.30 0.48 -14.76
N ARG A 87 -1.01 0.76 -14.94
CA ARG A 87 -0.43 2.08 -14.63
C ARG A 87 0.10 2.72 -15.90
N GLY A 88 0.07 4.07 -15.93
CA GLY A 88 0.67 4.84 -17.00
C GLY A 88 0.13 4.53 -18.39
N GLY A 89 -1.09 4.00 -18.50
CA GLY A 89 -1.66 3.57 -19.79
C GLY A 89 -1.03 2.29 -20.34
N ASP A 90 -0.45 1.43 -19.49
CA ASP A 90 0.08 0.12 -19.92
C ASP A 90 -1.07 -0.81 -20.35
N ASP A 91 -1.35 -0.83 -21.67
CA ASP A 91 -2.35 -1.69 -22.30
C ASP A 91 -1.77 -3.07 -22.69
N SER A 92 -0.57 -3.41 -22.22
CA SER A 92 0.04 -4.71 -22.52
C SER A 92 -0.77 -5.86 -21.92
N PRO A 93 -0.75 -7.07 -22.54
CA PRO A 93 -1.50 -8.22 -22.04
C PRO A 93 -1.22 -8.62 -20.57
N ASN A 94 -0.08 -8.20 -20.02
CA ASN A 94 0.34 -8.45 -18.64
C ASN A 94 0.49 -7.14 -17.83
N GLY A 95 -0.11 -6.04 -18.30
CA GLY A 95 -0.06 -4.73 -17.66
C GLY A 95 -1.02 -4.60 -16.49
N ALA A 96 -1.94 -5.55 -16.30
CA ALA A 96 -2.97 -5.54 -15.25
C ALA A 96 -3.31 -6.96 -14.78
N GLY A 97 -4.21 -7.06 -13.81
CA GLY A 97 -4.75 -8.32 -13.30
C GLY A 97 -4.09 -8.80 -12.00
N LEU A 98 -4.41 -10.03 -11.60
CA LEU A 98 -3.93 -10.63 -10.36
C LEU A 98 -2.93 -11.78 -10.59
N SER A 99 -2.42 -11.92 -11.84
CA SER A 99 -1.41 -12.94 -12.15
C SER A 99 -0.14 -12.74 -11.33
N ALA A 100 0.56 -13.83 -11.03
CA ALA A 100 1.85 -13.80 -10.34
C ALA A 100 2.85 -12.84 -11.01
N ARG A 101 2.85 -12.84 -12.35
CA ARG A 101 3.72 -11.95 -13.15
C ARG A 101 3.40 -10.47 -12.91
N HIS A 102 2.12 -10.08 -12.96
CA HIS A 102 1.72 -8.68 -12.76
C HIS A 102 1.93 -8.24 -11.32
N LEU A 103 1.41 -9.00 -10.33
CA LEU A 103 1.51 -8.64 -8.93
C LEU A 103 2.96 -8.50 -8.44
N THR A 104 3.88 -9.37 -8.91
CA THR A 104 5.30 -9.26 -8.56
C THR A 104 5.89 -7.93 -9.06
N ARG A 105 5.63 -7.57 -10.32
CA ARG A 105 6.10 -6.30 -10.88
C ARG A 105 5.48 -5.09 -10.17
N ALA A 106 4.17 -5.17 -9.89
CA ALA A 106 3.43 -4.10 -9.22
C ALA A 106 3.96 -3.86 -7.80
N LEU A 107 4.12 -4.90 -6.99
CA LEU A 107 4.67 -4.79 -5.63
C LEU A 107 6.10 -4.27 -5.64
N ASP A 108 6.98 -4.80 -6.50
CA ASP A 108 8.37 -4.34 -6.59
C ASP A 108 8.45 -2.85 -7.00
N ALA A 109 7.54 -2.40 -7.86
CA ALA A 109 7.46 -1.01 -8.25
C ALA A 109 6.92 -0.13 -7.11
N SER A 110 5.92 -0.60 -6.34
CA SER A 110 5.40 0.08 -5.15
C SER A 110 6.48 0.26 -4.09
N LEU A 111 7.22 -0.80 -3.76
CA LEU A 111 8.32 -0.74 -2.79
C LEU A 111 9.40 0.27 -3.21
N ARG A 112 9.75 0.33 -4.50
CA ARG A 112 10.70 1.34 -5.00
C ARG A 112 10.19 2.77 -4.84
N ARG A 113 8.89 3.04 -5.14
CA ARG A 113 8.30 4.38 -4.98
C ARG A 113 8.22 4.79 -3.51
N LEU A 114 7.86 3.85 -2.66
CA LEU A 114 7.82 4.05 -1.21
C LEU A 114 9.22 4.17 -0.58
N GLY A 115 10.27 3.69 -1.25
CA GLY A 115 11.62 3.64 -0.68
C GLY A 115 11.73 2.67 0.50
N LEU A 116 10.89 1.63 0.54
CA LEU A 116 10.80 0.66 1.63
C LEU A 116 11.14 -0.76 1.12
N GLU A 117 11.64 -1.59 2.01
CA GLU A 117 11.90 -3.00 1.71
C GLU A 117 10.63 -3.87 1.85
N SER A 118 9.67 -3.41 2.66
CA SER A 118 8.41 -4.12 2.89
C SER A 118 7.28 -3.14 3.22
N VAL A 119 6.03 -3.60 3.01
CA VAL A 119 4.82 -2.95 3.52
C VAL A 119 4.08 -3.92 4.46
N ASP A 120 3.22 -3.37 5.33
CA ASP A 120 2.48 -4.21 6.27
C ASP A 120 1.35 -4.96 5.59
N LEU A 121 0.55 -4.28 4.78
CA LEU A 121 -0.60 -4.86 4.10
C LEU A 121 -0.52 -4.66 2.59
N TYR A 122 -0.61 -5.74 1.83
CA TYR A 122 -0.79 -5.68 0.38
C TYR A 122 -2.17 -6.21 0.01
N GLN A 123 -2.95 -5.40 -0.70
CA GLN A 123 -4.33 -5.73 -1.04
C GLN A 123 -4.50 -5.94 -2.54
N VAL A 124 -5.36 -6.87 -2.94
CA VAL A 124 -5.85 -6.89 -4.31
C VAL A 124 -6.89 -5.77 -4.46
N HIS A 125 -6.66 -4.89 -5.44
CA HIS A 125 -7.46 -3.66 -5.57
C HIS A 125 -8.88 -3.90 -6.09
N ALA A 126 -9.08 -5.00 -6.79
CA ALA A 126 -10.38 -5.45 -7.29
C ALA A 126 -10.29 -6.91 -7.75
N TYR A 127 -11.44 -7.54 -7.89
CA TYR A 127 -11.57 -8.88 -8.44
C TYR A 127 -11.05 -8.96 -9.89
N ASP A 128 -10.41 -10.09 -10.21
CA ASP A 128 -9.95 -10.42 -11.56
C ASP A 128 -10.53 -11.78 -11.99
N PRO A 129 -11.49 -11.80 -12.92
CA PRO A 129 -12.11 -13.05 -13.38
C PRO A 129 -11.19 -13.92 -14.24
N LEU A 130 -10.06 -13.38 -14.70
CA LEU A 130 -9.14 -14.06 -15.62
C LEU A 130 -8.05 -14.85 -14.89
N THR A 131 -7.77 -14.50 -13.63
CA THR A 131 -6.72 -15.15 -12.83
C THR A 131 -7.34 -16.13 -11.84
N PRO A 132 -6.95 -17.41 -11.85
CA PRO A 132 -7.36 -18.36 -10.81
C PRO A 132 -6.98 -17.86 -9.41
N LEU A 133 -7.91 -17.94 -8.45
CA LEU A 133 -7.70 -17.46 -7.08
C LEU A 133 -6.47 -18.12 -6.43
N GLU A 134 -6.24 -19.39 -6.72
CA GLU A 134 -5.09 -20.16 -6.21
C GLU A 134 -3.75 -19.59 -6.66
N GLU A 135 -3.66 -19.03 -7.89
CA GLU A 135 -2.45 -18.35 -8.36
C GLU A 135 -2.21 -17.09 -7.57
N THR A 136 -3.26 -16.27 -7.38
CA THR A 136 -3.18 -15.03 -6.60
C THR A 136 -2.76 -15.32 -5.15
N LEU A 137 -3.42 -16.25 -4.47
CA LEU A 137 -3.11 -16.61 -3.08
C LEU A 137 -1.68 -17.14 -2.92
N ARG A 138 -1.24 -18.00 -3.83
CA ARG A 138 0.14 -18.52 -3.83
C ARG A 138 1.16 -17.39 -4.01
N THR A 139 0.86 -16.42 -4.85
CA THR A 139 1.71 -15.26 -5.09
C THR A 139 1.83 -14.39 -3.82
N LEU A 140 0.71 -14.10 -3.17
CA LEU A 140 0.68 -13.32 -1.93
C LEU A 140 1.42 -14.04 -0.79
N ASP A 141 1.28 -15.37 -0.67
CA ASP A 141 2.05 -16.18 0.28
C ASP A 141 3.56 -16.12 0.01
N GLN A 142 3.96 -16.13 -1.27
CA GLN A 142 5.38 -15.95 -1.64
C GLN A 142 5.91 -14.56 -1.22
N PHE A 143 5.09 -13.50 -1.31
CA PHE A 143 5.49 -12.17 -0.86
C PHE A 143 5.70 -12.11 0.66
N ILE A 144 4.86 -12.80 1.44
CA ILE A 144 5.07 -12.95 2.90
C ILE A 144 6.38 -13.68 3.17
N ARG A 145 6.62 -14.82 2.51
CA ARG A 145 7.86 -15.62 2.70
C ARG A 145 9.12 -14.86 2.29
N ALA A 146 9.01 -13.99 1.30
CA ALA A 146 10.10 -13.12 0.86
C ALA A 146 10.32 -11.91 1.79
N GLY A 147 9.46 -11.70 2.79
CA GLY A 147 9.51 -10.56 3.72
C GLY A 147 9.10 -9.23 3.10
N LYS A 148 8.48 -9.23 1.90
CA LYS A 148 8.04 -8.02 1.21
C LYS A 148 6.72 -7.48 1.72
N ILE A 149 5.89 -8.33 2.30
CA ILE A 149 4.63 -7.95 2.95
C ILE A 149 4.46 -8.75 4.24
N ARG A 150 3.67 -8.23 5.20
CA ARG A 150 3.35 -8.93 6.45
C ARG A 150 1.97 -9.58 6.39
N TYR A 151 1.03 -8.91 5.78
CA TYR A 151 -0.37 -9.33 5.62
C TYR A 151 -0.84 -9.09 4.20
N TYR A 152 -1.88 -9.79 3.77
CA TYR A 152 -2.59 -9.47 2.55
C TYR A 152 -4.10 -9.39 2.76
N GLY A 153 -4.78 -8.66 1.86
CA GLY A 153 -6.22 -8.53 1.77
C GLY A 153 -6.73 -8.89 0.39
N LEU A 154 -7.93 -9.49 0.36
CA LEU A 154 -8.66 -9.83 -0.87
C LEU A 154 -9.90 -8.96 -0.99
#